data_6fac6ec288e98300cd00eb98c33d0150
#
_entry.id   6fac6ec288e98300cd00eb98c33d0150
#
_cell.length_a   1.000
_cell.length_b   1.000
_cell.length_c   1.000
_cell.angle_alpha   90.00
_cell.angle_beta   90.00
_cell.angle_gamma   90.00
#
_symmetry.space_group_name_H-M   'P 1'
#
loop_
_entity.id
_entity.type
_entity.pdbx_description
1 polymer ?
#
loop_
_entity_poly.entity_id
_entity_poly.type
_entity_poly.pdbx_seq_one_letter_code
_entity_poly.pdbx_strand_id
1 'polypeptide(L)'
;LYNTSIAQLCALVIVLMGGIISTASGTDAHILTDRSTSSKIISELLANENYEVALLFADSIKSSDPQNPFGALLIATILNSRAIDFEDGEDDEKLEQACQEVENLSLIYFADKDSSLVYRFYLGTVEMYRMLVQVKRGSYFKAFRGIRRAGKLFDEAVKIDSTFWDAYYGTGVYTYYRSSRAGLLRTLHLISDNRERGISYIHLAAENGTITALAAQNTLAWIALERKEYENSLEMSSRLNRKHPKTRAFLWCKGNALRKLYRWEEVIVAYTQLLNSVTSEQRNNHFNQLGCLHSLAQANTELQNWTLVVEIADRAFALELSKNVAKRKKADLSRLKKMKAKAIANLDNN
;
A
#
# COMPACT_ATOMS: atom_id res chain seq x y z
N LEU A 1 10.31 -13.24 11.08
CA LEU A 1 10.33 -11.77 11.30
C LEU A 1 10.49 -10.95 10.01
N TYR A 2 11.18 -11.48 8.96
CA TYR A 2 11.43 -10.76 7.70
C TYR A 2 10.21 -10.65 6.78
N ASN A 3 9.34 -11.67 6.74
CA ASN A 3 8.21 -11.71 5.77
C ASN A 3 7.01 -10.82 6.14
N THR A 4 6.76 -10.57 7.42
CA THR A 4 5.67 -9.68 7.85
C THR A 4 5.98 -8.21 7.60
N SER A 5 7.26 -7.80 7.68
CA SER A 5 7.65 -6.41 7.50
C SER A 5 7.66 -5.95 6.03
N ILE A 6 7.81 -6.87 5.07
CA ILE A 6 7.80 -6.57 3.63
C ILE A 6 6.37 -6.41 3.12
N ALA A 7 5.45 -7.29 3.55
CA ALA A 7 4.03 -7.12 3.27
C ALA A 7 3.46 -5.82 3.88
N GLN A 8 3.98 -5.42 5.04
CA GLN A 8 3.65 -4.14 5.67
C GLN A 8 4.21 -2.93 4.89
N LEU A 9 5.42 -3.04 4.32
CA LEU A 9 5.95 -2.01 3.41
C LEU A 9 5.11 -1.92 2.12
N CYS A 10 4.65 -3.04 1.59
CA CYS A 10 3.79 -3.07 0.40
C CYS A 10 2.40 -2.46 0.67
N ALA A 11 1.81 -2.71 1.84
CA ALA A 11 0.54 -2.09 2.24
C ALA A 11 0.63 -0.56 2.46
N LEU A 12 1.85 -0.03 2.58
CA LEU A 12 2.13 1.38 2.86
C LEU A 12 2.13 2.29 1.64
N VAL A 13 2.17 1.77 0.42
CA VAL A 13 2.30 2.59 -0.80
C VAL A 13 1.04 2.49 -1.66
N ILE A 14 -0.13 2.64 -1.06
CA ILE A 14 -1.31 3.04 -1.83
C ILE A 14 -1.17 4.55 -2.06
N VAL A 15 -0.40 4.91 -3.08
CA VAL A 15 -0.29 6.29 -3.52
C VAL A 15 -1.43 6.54 -4.49
N LEU A 16 -2.47 7.17 -4.01
CA LEU A 16 -3.50 7.76 -4.85
C LEU A 16 -2.97 9.10 -5.35
N MET A 17 -2.98 9.32 -6.64
CA MET A 17 -2.40 10.50 -7.27
C MET A 17 -3.47 11.44 -7.81
N GLY A 18 -3.20 12.69 -7.76
CA GLY A 18 -3.91 13.71 -8.45
C GLY A 18 -3.43 15.14 -8.23
N GLY A 19 -3.79 16.00 -9.05
CA GLY A 19 -3.89 17.45 -9.12
C GLY A 19 -2.93 18.38 -8.38
N ILE A 20 -2.25 19.13 -9.19
CA ILE A 20 -1.50 20.31 -8.77
C ILE A 20 -2.46 21.49 -8.79
N ILE A 21 -2.65 22.14 -7.64
CA ILE A 21 -3.12 23.52 -7.63
C ILE A 21 -1.86 24.37 -7.52
N SER A 22 -1.36 24.82 -8.67
CA SER A 22 -0.40 25.92 -8.73
C SER A 22 -1.17 27.18 -9.07
N THR A 23 -0.83 28.28 -8.46
CA THR A 23 -1.26 29.63 -8.85
C THR A 23 -0.59 30.02 -10.18
N ALA A 24 -1.04 29.41 -11.28
CA ALA A 24 -0.58 29.72 -12.62
C ALA A 24 -1.63 30.54 -13.36
N SER A 25 -1.18 31.48 -14.17
CA SER A 25 -2.04 32.42 -14.92
C SER A 25 -2.91 31.76 -15.97
N GLY A 26 -4.17 32.09 -15.96
CA GLY A 26 -5.21 32.05 -17.01
C GLY A 26 -5.42 30.76 -17.83
N THR A 27 -4.50 30.28 -18.60
CA THR A 27 -4.62 29.09 -19.47
C THR A 27 -4.27 27.77 -18.80
N ASP A 28 -3.40 27.80 -17.80
CA ASP A 28 -3.00 26.63 -17.03
C ASP A 28 -4.04 26.23 -15.96
N ALA A 29 -4.87 27.18 -15.52
CA ALA A 29 -5.90 26.93 -14.50
C ALA A 29 -6.96 25.91 -14.94
N HIS A 30 -7.38 25.90 -16.19
CA HIS A 30 -8.38 24.97 -16.73
C HIS A 30 -7.84 23.53 -16.81
N ILE A 31 -6.58 23.36 -17.22
CA ILE A 31 -5.89 22.08 -17.29
C ILE A 31 -5.65 21.52 -15.87
N LEU A 32 -5.39 22.38 -14.90
CA LEU A 32 -5.13 22.01 -13.50
C LEU A 32 -6.42 21.59 -12.77
N THR A 33 -7.54 22.24 -13.04
CA THR A 33 -8.85 21.87 -12.48
C THR A 33 -9.27 20.49 -12.98
N ASP A 34 -9.01 20.17 -14.25
CA ASP A 34 -9.30 18.89 -14.87
C ASP A 34 -8.44 17.76 -14.25
N ARG A 35 -7.15 17.99 -14.03
CA ARG A 35 -6.25 17.02 -13.36
C ARG A 35 -6.65 16.75 -11.92
N SER A 36 -7.02 17.77 -11.15
CA SER A 36 -7.50 17.60 -9.78
C SER A 36 -8.78 16.77 -9.72
N THR A 37 -9.72 17.04 -10.62
CA THR A 37 -10.98 16.31 -10.73
C THR A 37 -10.72 14.86 -11.13
N SER A 38 -9.93 14.62 -12.17
CA SER A 38 -9.58 13.28 -12.64
C SER A 38 -8.91 12.44 -11.54
N SER A 39 -8.06 13.05 -10.77
CA SER A 39 -7.38 12.39 -9.67
C SER A 39 -8.29 12.03 -8.52
N LYS A 40 -9.26 12.90 -8.19
CA LYS A 40 -10.30 12.59 -7.19
C LYS A 40 -11.15 11.40 -7.64
N ILE A 41 -11.55 11.39 -8.92
CA ILE A 41 -12.30 10.26 -9.51
C ILE A 41 -11.49 8.96 -9.39
N ILE A 42 -10.22 8.97 -9.79
CA ILE A 42 -9.33 7.80 -9.64
C ILE A 42 -9.22 7.39 -8.17
N SER A 43 -9.04 8.34 -7.25
CA SER A 43 -8.97 8.06 -5.83
C SER A 43 -10.23 7.35 -5.31
N GLU A 44 -11.40 7.79 -5.71
CA GLU A 44 -12.68 7.17 -5.34
C GLU A 44 -12.83 5.78 -5.96
N LEU A 45 -12.45 5.60 -7.23
CA LEU A 45 -12.48 4.30 -7.90
C LEU A 45 -11.54 3.31 -7.21
N LEU A 46 -10.33 3.72 -6.85
CA LEU A 46 -9.37 2.88 -6.12
C LEU A 46 -9.83 2.58 -4.69
N ALA A 47 -10.45 3.54 -4.00
CA ALA A 47 -11.04 3.33 -2.69
C ALA A 47 -12.23 2.35 -2.73
N ASN A 48 -12.86 2.17 -3.88
CA ASN A 48 -13.91 1.17 -4.12
C ASN A 48 -13.38 -0.10 -4.82
N GLU A 49 -12.07 -0.21 -5.04
CA GLU A 49 -11.40 -1.33 -5.71
C GLU A 49 -11.88 -1.59 -7.15
N ASN A 50 -12.41 -0.55 -7.80
CA ASN A 50 -12.90 -0.57 -9.18
C ASN A 50 -11.75 -0.37 -10.18
N TYR A 51 -10.74 -1.24 -10.15
CA TYR A 51 -9.50 -1.10 -10.91
C TYR A 51 -9.72 -1.04 -12.42
N GLU A 52 -10.62 -1.86 -12.97
CA GLU A 52 -10.87 -1.90 -14.41
C GLU A 52 -11.51 -0.59 -14.91
N VAL A 53 -12.50 -0.05 -14.17
CA VAL A 53 -13.12 1.24 -14.50
C VAL A 53 -12.10 2.37 -14.38
N ALA A 54 -11.23 2.30 -13.35
CA ALA A 54 -10.16 3.26 -13.17
C ALA A 54 -9.17 3.25 -14.35
N LEU A 55 -8.78 2.06 -14.83
CA LEU A 55 -7.90 1.91 -16.01
C LEU A 55 -8.55 2.48 -17.27
N LEU A 56 -9.81 2.18 -17.55
CA LEU A 56 -10.52 2.73 -18.70
C LEU A 56 -10.58 4.26 -18.66
N PHE A 57 -10.84 4.82 -17.47
CA PHE A 57 -10.85 6.27 -17.28
C PHE A 57 -9.45 6.88 -17.48
N ALA A 58 -8.42 6.28 -16.93
CA ALA A 58 -7.04 6.75 -17.12
C ALA A 58 -6.57 6.64 -18.57
N ASP A 59 -6.96 5.57 -19.30
CA ASP A 59 -6.68 5.40 -20.71
C ASP A 59 -7.39 6.48 -21.57
N SER A 60 -8.61 6.89 -21.21
CA SER A 60 -9.28 7.99 -21.90
C SER A 60 -8.55 9.32 -21.74
N ILE A 61 -8.01 9.59 -20.54
CA ILE A 61 -7.19 10.79 -20.27
C ILE A 61 -5.89 10.73 -21.08
N LYS A 62 -5.19 9.59 -21.07
CA LYS A 62 -3.98 9.38 -21.84
C LYS A 62 -4.21 9.57 -23.34
N SER A 63 -5.32 9.05 -23.85
CA SER A 63 -5.68 9.16 -25.27
C SER A 63 -6.03 10.58 -25.69
N SER A 64 -6.56 11.40 -24.78
CA SER A 64 -6.88 12.80 -25.07
C SER A 64 -5.64 13.71 -25.17
N ASP A 65 -4.56 13.37 -24.46
CA ASP A 65 -3.28 14.09 -24.49
C ASP A 65 -2.10 13.11 -24.35
N PRO A 66 -1.72 12.39 -25.43
CA PRO A 66 -0.71 11.33 -25.37
C PRO A 66 0.71 11.80 -25.04
N GLN A 67 1.00 13.09 -25.22
CA GLN A 67 2.31 13.66 -24.91
C GLN A 67 2.44 14.03 -23.42
N ASN A 68 1.31 14.11 -22.70
CA ASN A 68 1.29 14.48 -21.31
C ASN A 68 1.51 13.24 -20.41
N PRO A 69 2.51 13.25 -19.54
CA PRO A 69 2.79 12.10 -18.67
C PRO A 69 1.69 11.79 -17.63
N PHE A 70 0.70 12.67 -17.46
CA PHE A 70 -0.32 12.53 -16.43
C PHE A 70 -1.19 11.26 -16.60
N GLY A 71 -1.68 11.00 -17.81
CA GLY A 71 -2.46 9.78 -18.08
C GLY A 71 -1.68 8.50 -17.81
N ALA A 72 -0.42 8.44 -18.26
CA ALA A 72 0.47 7.31 -17.99
C ALA A 72 0.72 7.14 -16.47
N LEU A 73 0.83 8.24 -15.73
CA LEU A 73 1.02 8.22 -14.29
C LEU A 73 -0.22 7.68 -13.54
N LEU A 74 -1.43 8.03 -13.99
CA LEU A 74 -2.66 7.45 -13.45
C LEU A 74 -2.70 5.93 -13.67
N ILE A 75 -2.34 5.46 -14.86
CA ILE A 75 -2.24 4.02 -15.16
C ILE A 75 -1.23 3.34 -14.23
N ALA A 76 -0.03 3.91 -14.09
CA ALA A 76 0.98 3.37 -13.18
C ALA A 76 0.48 3.30 -11.72
N THR A 77 -0.27 4.32 -11.28
CA THR A 77 -0.88 4.38 -9.94
C THR A 77 -1.91 3.27 -9.71
N ILE A 78 -2.78 3.06 -10.70
CA ILE A 78 -3.81 2.02 -10.63
C ILE A 78 -3.17 0.64 -10.63
N LEU A 79 -2.19 0.40 -11.51
CA LEU A 79 -1.46 -0.86 -11.58
C LEU A 79 -0.68 -1.13 -10.28
N ASN A 80 -0.08 -0.11 -9.68
CA ASN A 80 0.59 -0.24 -8.39
C ASN A 80 -0.39 -0.62 -7.28
N SER A 81 -1.55 0.04 -7.20
CA SER A 81 -2.58 -0.27 -6.20
C SER A 81 -3.10 -1.69 -6.36
N ARG A 82 -3.39 -2.11 -7.60
CA ARG A 82 -3.86 -3.45 -7.93
C ARG A 82 -2.80 -4.53 -7.65
N ALA A 83 -1.54 -4.26 -7.97
CA ALA A 83 -0.41 -5.17 -7.70
C ALA A 83 -0.18 -5.38 -6.19
N ILE A 84 -0.46 -4.37 -5.35
CA ILE A 84 -0.39 -4.46 -3.90
C ILE A 84 -1.58 -5.26 -3.35
N ASP A 85 -2.76 -5.03 -3.88
CA ASP A 85 -3.98 -5.67 -3.41
C ASP A 85 -4.03 -7.15 -3.76
N PHE A 86 -3.73 -7.53 -5.00
CA PHE A 86 -3.81 -8.93 -5.43
C PHE A 86 -2.60 -9.77 -5.07
N GLU A 87 -1.41 -9.20 -4.97
CA GLU A 87 -0.16 -9.91 -4.60
C GLU A 87 0.21 -11.08 -5.53
N ASP A 88 -0.30 -11.11 -6.75
CA ASP A 88 -0.11 -12.19 -7.72
C ASP A 88 1.11 -11.98 -8.65
N GLY A 89 1.57 -10.75 -8.82
CA GLY A 89 2.68 -10.38 -9.69
C GLY A 89 2.31 -10.22 -11.16
N GLU A 90 1.05 -10.39 -11.55
CA GLU A 90 0.60 -10.25 -12.94
C GLU A 90 0.74 -8.82 -13.47
N ASP A 91 0.62 -7.83 -12.59
CA ASP A 91 0.77 -6.42 -12.95
C ASP A 91 2.21 -5.92 -12.88
N ASP A 92 3.16 -6.68 -12.35
CA ASP A 92 4.52 -6.20 -12.09
C ASP A 92 5.24 -5.73 -13.37
N GLU A 93 5.03 -6.41 -14.49
CA GLU A 93 5.63 -6.03 -15.78
C GLU A 93 4.91 -4.84 -16.40
N LYS A 94 3.58 -4.83 -16.39
CA LYS A 94 2.77 -3.69 -16.87
C LYS A 94 3.06 -2.42 -16.08
N LEU A 95 3.23 -2.56 -14.77
CA LEU A 95 3.61 -1.45 -13.89
C LEU A 95 4.99 -0.89 -14.25
N GLU A 96 5.98 -1.76 -14.51
CA GLU A 96 7.32 -1.31 -14.92
C GLU A 96 7.28 -0.57 -16.26
N GLN A 97 6.48 -1.08 -17.23
CA GLN A 97 6.29 -0.42 -18.53
C GLN A 97 5.62 0.95 -18.37
N ALA A 98 4.56 1.03 -17.57
CA ALA A 98 3.88 2.30 -17.27
C ALA A 98 4.82 3.30 -16.55
N CYS A 99 5.63 2.84 -15.60
CA CYS A 99 6.65 3.67 -14.96
C CYS A 99 7.69 4.21 -15.95
N GLN A 100 8.14 3.36 -16.89
CA GLN A 100 9.08 3.78 -17.93
C GLN A 100 8.46 4.79 -18.89
N GLU A 101 7.19 4.61 -19.24
CA GLU A 101 6.46 5.56 -20.07
C GLU A 101 6.31 6.93 -19.39
N VAL A 102 5.95 6.95 -18.10
CA VAL A 102 5.91 8.21 -17.32
C VAL A 102 7.27 8.91 -17.34
N GLU A 103 8.35 8.18 -17.13
CA GLU A 103 9.71 8.74 -17.14
C GLU A 103 10.05 9.34 -18.50
N ASN A 104 9.83 8.60 -19.60
CA ASN A 104 10.12 9.06 -20.97
C ASN A 104 9.29 10.29 -21.35
N LEU A 105 7.98 10.26 -21.10
CA LEU A 105 7.10 11.39 -21.39
C LEU A 105 7.44 12.60 -20.53
N SER A 106 7.78 12.41 -19.26
CA SER A 106 8.17 13.50 -18.36
C SER A 106 9.45 14.19 -18.81
N LEU A 107 10.44 13.44 -19.28
CA LEU A 107 11.69 14.01 -19.84
C LEU A 107 11.41 14.91 -21.04
N ILE A 108 10.49 14.51 -21.93
CA ILE A 108 10.13 15.29 -23.11
C ILE A 108 9.24 16.49 -22.75
N TYR A 109 8.19 16.24 -21.96
CA TYR A 109 7.16 17.23 -21.64
C TYR A 109 7.69 18.39 -20.79
N PHE A 110 8.65 18.11 -19.90
CA PHE A 110 9.24 19.09 -18.97
C PHE A 110 10.66 19.50 -19.40
N ALA A 111 11.12 19.20 -20.62
CA ALA A 111 12.51 19.43 -21.07
C ALA A 111 12.98 20.88 -20.82
N ASP A 112 12.10 21.88 -21.05
CA ASP A 112 12.39 23.29 -20.79
C ASP A 112 12.03 23.74 -19.36
N LYS A 113 11.64 22.82 -18.47
CA LYS A 113 11.10 23.09 -17.14
C LYS A 113 11.83 22.31 -16.05
N ASP A 114 13.16 22.24 -16.13
CA ASP A 114 14.02 21.52 -15.17
C ASP A 114 13.81 21.89 -13.70
N SER A 115 13.21 23.04 -13.42
CA SER A 115 12.80 23.47 -12.08
C SER A 115 11.39 23.02 -11.71
N SER A 116 10.69 22.23 -12.54
CA SER A 116 9.31 21.85 -12.30
C SER A 116 9.17 20.91 -11.11
N LEU A 117 8.40 21.31 -10.11
CA LEU A 117 8.06 20.45 -8.98
C LEU A 117 7.26 19.21 -9.42
N VAL A 118 6.43 19.35 -10.48
CA VAL A 118 5.59 18.29 -11.06
C VAL A 118 6.45 17.16 -11.62
N TYR A 119 7.48 17.53 -12.40
CA TYR A 119 8.46 16.57 -12.91
C TYR A 119 9.09 15.74 -11.78
N ARG A 120 9.55 16.41 -10.72
CA ARG A 120 10.15 15.73 -9.57
C ARG A 120 9.18 14.82 -8.84
N PHE A 121 7.95 15.28 -8.69
CA PHE A 121 6.91 14.50 -8.04
C PHE A 121 6.56 13.25 -8.86
N TYR A 122 6.43 13.35 -10.18
CA TYR A 122 6.16 12.20 -11.05
C TYR A 122 7.31 11.19 -11.01
N LEU A 123 8.54 11.63 -11.16
CA LEU A 123 9.69 10.74 -11.07
C LEU A 123 9.85 10.11 -9.67
N GLY A 124 9.64 10.88 -8.61
CA GLY A 124 9.65 10.37 -7.24
C GLY A 124 8.62 9.26 -7.04
N THR A 125 7.44 9.43 -7.62
CA THR A 125 6.34 8.46 -7.54
C THR A 125 6.66 7.16 -8.27
N VAL A 126 7.13 7.22 -9.52
CA VAL A 126 7.47 6.00 -10.26
C VAL A 126 8.64 5.25 -9.63
N GLU A 127 9.59 5.95 -9.05
CA GLU A 127 10.68 5.31 -8.28
C GLU A 127 10.16 4.54 -7.05
N MET A 128 9.14 5.09 -6.35
CA MET A 128 8.48 4.37 -5.26
C MET A 128 7.74 3.11 -5.75
N TYR A 129 7.06 3.18 -6.88
CA TYR A 129 6.38 2.02 -7.45
C TYR A 129 7.36 0.93 -7.88
N ARG A 130 8.43 1.29 -8.58
CA ARG A 130 9.52 0.36 -8.94
C ARG A 130 10.15 -0.29 -7.72
N MET A 131 10.32 0.45 -6.62
CA MET A 131 10.88 -0.08 -5.38
C MET A 131 10.05 -1.26 -4.86
N LEU A 132 8.72 -1.19 -4.91
CA LEU A 132 7.84 -2.28 -4.46
C LEU A 132 8.04 -3.55 -5.30
N VAL A 133 8.09 -3.41 -6.63
CA VAL A 133 8.38 -4.53 -7.55
C VAL A 133 9.74 -5.16 -7.23
N GLN A 134 10.78 -4.32 -6.99
CA GLN A 134 12.11 -4.82 -6.64
C GLN A 134 12.13 -5.57 -5.30
N VAL A 135 11.38 -5.10 -4.31
CA VAL A 135 11.23 -5.79 -3.02
C VAL A 135 10.57 -7.17 -3.20
N LYS A 136 9.48 -7.26 -3.97
CA LYS A 136 8.81 -8.52 -4.28
C LYS A 136 9.74 -9.51 -4.98
N ARG A 137 10.62 -9.02 -5.86
CA ARG A 137 11.64 -9.82 -6.58
C ARG A 137 12.88 -10.14 -5.72
N GLY A 138 12.95 -9.70 -4.46
CA GLY A 138 14.10 -9.90 -3.57
C GLY A 138 15.33 -9.04 -3.91
N SER A 139 15.18 -8.04 -4.78
CA SER A 139 16.26 -7.15 -5.22
C SER A 139 16.42 -5.95 -4.27
N TYR A 140 16.71 -6.21 -3.01
CA TYR A 140 16.71 -5.21 -1.93
C TYR A 140 17.67 -4.05 -2.15
N PHE A 141 18.81 -4.27 -2.79
CA PHE A 141 19.77 -3.20 -3.09
C PHE A 141 19.21 -2.21 -4.13
N LYS A 142 18.54 -2.73 -5.17
CA LYS A 142 17.87 -1.87 -6.17
C LYS A 142 16.73 -1.10 -5.51
N ALA A 143 15.92 -1.76 -4.67
CA ALA A 143 14.85 -1.12 -3.92
C ALA A 143 15.36 0.01 -3.02
N PHE A 144 16.47 -0.21 -2.31
CA PHE A 144 17.09 0.82 -1.46
C PHE A 144 17.58 2.04 -2.26
N ARG A 145 18.16 1.82 -3.43
CA ARG A 145 18.56 2.93 -4.32
C ARG A 145 17.36 3.70 -4.84
N GLY A 146 16.30 2.99 -5.25
CA GLY A 146 15.05 3.60 -5.75
C GLY A 146 14.39 4.49 -4.69
N ILE A 147 14.20 4.00 -3.45
CA ILE A 147 13.59 4.79 -2.39
C ILE A 147 14.42 6.01 -2.00
N ARG A 148 15.75 5.90 -2.06
CA ARG A 148 16.64 7.04 -1.82
C ARG A 148 16.51 8.11 -2.92
N ARG A 149 16.40 7.70 -4.19
CA ARG A 149 16.18 8.60 -5.31
C ARG A 149 14.82 9.26 -5.22
N ALA A 150 13.77 8.49 -4.91
CA ALA A 150 12.42 9.02 -4.67
C ALA A 150 12.40 10.08 -3.57
N GLY A 151 12.98 9.77 -2.40
CA GLY A 151 13.04 10.72 -1.29
C GLY A 151 13.73 12.03 -1.66
N LYS A 152 14.83 11.99 -2.45
CA LYS A 152 15.50 13.19 -2.93
C LYS A 152 14.60 14.02 -3.85
N LEU A 153 13.89 13.37 -4.77
CA LEU A 153 12.99 14.04 -5.73
C LEU A 153 11.82 14.73 -5.00
N PHE A 154 11.22 14.07 -4.00
CA PHE A 154 10.17 14.68 -3.18
C PHE A 154 10.69 15.84 -2.33
N ASP A 155 11.88 15.71 -1.72
CA ASP A 155 12.51 16.81 -0.97
C ASP A 155 12.77 18.04 -1.87
N GLU A 156 13.18 17.82 -3.11
CA GLU A 156 13.38 18.89 -4.09
C GLU A 156 12.06 19.53 -4.49
N ALA A 157 10.97 18.74 -4.66
CA ALA A 157 9.64 19.27 -4.95
C ALA A 157 9.14 20.17 -3.80
N VAL A 158 9.28 19.73 -2.55
CA VAL A 158 8.92 20.52 -1.35
C VAL A 158 9.74 21.81 -1.23
N LYS A 159 11.02 21.82 -1.66
CA LYS A 159 11.86 23.02 -1.65
C LYS A 159 11.44 24.04 -2.71
N ILE A 160 10.89 23.59 -3.84
CA ILE A 160 10.37 24.46 -4.90
C ILE A 160 9.07 25.11 -4.42
N ASP A 161 8.17 24.33 -3.85
CA ASP A 161 6.90 24.82 -3.29
C ASP A 161 6.57 24.05 -1.99
N SER A 162 6.73 24.75 -0.87
CA SER A 162 6.44 24.21 0.47
C SER A 162 4.95 24.03 0.75
N THR A 163 4.06 24.50 -0.12
CA THR A 163 2.61 24.28 -0.04
C THR A 163 2.13 23.10 -0.88
N PHE A 164 3.03 22.43 -1.57
CA PHE A 164 2.72 21.22 -2.32
C PHE A 164 2.67 19.99 -1.38
N TRP A 165 1.58 19.90 -0.64
CA TRP A 165 1.38 18.94 0.46
C TRP A 165 1.49 17.49 0.03
N ASP A 166 1.15 17.15 -1.21
CA ASP A 166 1.24 15.77 -1.70
C ASP A 166 2.68 15.23 -1.75
N ALA A 167 3.69 16.09 -1.98
CA ALA A 167 5.09 15.68 -1.95
C ALA A 167 5.57 15.32 -0.53
N TYR A 168 4.97 15.89 0.52
CA TYR A 168 5.30 15.56 1.90
C TYR A 168 5.01 14.10 2.25
N TYR A 169 4.07 13.46 1.55
CA TYR A 169 3.84 12.03 1.73
C TYR A 169 5.09 11.21 1.41
N GLY A 170 5.65 11.39 0.21
CA GLY A 170 6.85 10.67 -0.21
C GLY A 170 8.07 10.99 0.63
N THR A 171 8.30 12.28 0.94
CA THR A 171 9.35 12.76 1.85
C THR A 171 9.21 12.12 3.23
N GLY A 172 7.99 12.09 3.78
CA GLY A 172 7.69 11.55 5.10
C GLY A 172 7.92 10.05 5.19
N VAL A 173 7.40 9.30 4.23
CA VAL A 173 7.59 7.85 4.12
C VAL A 173 9.09 7.51 4.04
N TYR A 174 9.83 8.18 3.16
CA TYR A 174 11.27 7.98 3.04
C TYR A 174 11.99 8.28 4.36
N THR A 175 11.70 9.41 4.98
CA THR A 175 12.36 9.87 6.20
C THR A 175 12.10 8.91 7.36
N TYR A 176 10.86 8.47 7.54
CA TYR A 176 10.47 7.50 8.56
C TYR A 176 11.18 6.15 8.37
N TYR A 177 11.04 5.54 7.16
CA TYR A 177 11.58 4.20 6.95
C TYR A 177 13.10 4.16 6.87
N ARG A 178 13.75 5.21 6.39
CA ARG A 178 15.20 5.33 6.49
C ARG A 178 15.67 5.26 7.94
N SER A 179 14.98 5.95 8.84
CA SER A 179 15.34 5.98 10.26
C SER A 179 14.90 4.71 11.00
N SER A 180 13.71 4.17 10.73
CA SER A 180 13.21 2.97 11.40
C SER A 180 14.00 1.72 11.01
N ARG A 181 14.55 1.65 9.79
CA ARG A 181 15.34 0.51 9.29
C ARG A 181 16.84 0.66 9.52
N ALA A 182 17.31 1.79 10.04
CA ALA A 182 18.73 2.04 10.30
C ALA A 182 19.35 1.09 11.37
N GLY A 183 18.52 0.47 12.23
CA GLY A 183 18.97 -0.53 13.19
C GLY A 183 20.24 -0.15 13.94
N LEU A 184 21.29 -0.95 13.79
CA LEU A 184 22.59 -0.75 14.43
C LEU A 184 23.25 0.60 14.09
N LEU A 185 23.09 1.09 12.85
CA LEU A 185 23.67 2.37 12.43
C LEU A 185 23.10 3.56 13.22
N ARG A 186 21.83 3.47 13.62
CA ARG A 186 21.21 4.46 14.50
C ARG A 186 21.72 4.33 15.93
N THR A 187 21.87 3.10 16.44
CA THR A 187 22.43 2.85 17.78
C THR A 187 23.84 3.39 17.90
N LEU A 188 24.63 3.31 16.82
CA LEU A 188 25.97 3.88 16.75
C LEU A 188 25.99 5.38 16.40
N HIS A 189 24.85 6.06 16.40
CA HIS A 189 24.69 7.48 16.04
C HIS A 189 25.20 7.86 14.63
N LEU A 190 25.38 6.89 13.74
CA LEU A 190 25.80 7.15 12.35
C LEU A 190 24.64 7.65 11.47
N ILE A 191 23.40 7.44 11.90
CA ILE A 191 22.19 7.95 11.24
C ILE A 191 21.29 8.55 12.32
N SER A 192 20.89 9.81 12.11
CA SER A 192 19.95 10.52 12.98
C SER A 192 18.58 9.86 13.00
N ASP A 193 17.93 9.84 14.17
CA ASP A 193 16.55 9.39 14.29
C ASP A 193 15.59 10.50 13.85
N ASN A 194 15.09 10.41 12.65
CA ASN A 194 14.14 11.36 12.06
C ASN A 194 12.73 10.76 11.92
N ARG A 195 12.38 9.72 12.70
CA ARG A 195 11.06 9.06 12.60
C ARG A 195 9.92 10.03 12.87
N GLU A 196 10.01 10.82 13.94
CA GLU A 196 8.96 11.79 14.27
C GLU A 196 8.82 12.87 13.18
N ARG A 197 9.93 13.33 12.61
CA ARG A 197 9.91 14.25 11.47
C ARG A 197 9.24 13.60 10.24
N GLY A 198 9.51 12.31 9.97
CA GLY A 198 8.84 11.58 8.91
C GLY A 198 7.33 11.49 9.15
N ILE A 199 6.90 11.19 10.38
CA ILE A 199 5.49 11.14 10.78
C ILE A 199 4.84 12.52 10.62
N SER A 200 5.49 13.61 11.05
CA SER A 200 4.91 14.96 10.89
C SER A 200 4.70 15.34 9.43
N TYR A 201 5.61 14.96 8.54
CA TYR A 201 5.44 15.15 7.10
C TYR A 201 4.27 14.34 6.54
N ILE A 202 4.08 13.08 6.98
CA ILE A 202 2.92 12.28 6.57
C ILE A 202 1.62 12.90 7.09
N HIS A 203 1.62 13.48 8.31
CA HIS A 203 0.47 14.23 8.83
C HIS A 203 0.11 15.43 7.96
N LEU A 204 1.10 16.23 7.54
CA LEU A 204 0.86 17.37 6.63
C LEU A 204 0.18 16.90 5.33
N ALA A 205 0.63 15.79 4.75
CA ALA A 205 0.00 15.22 3.57
C ALA A 205 -1.40 14.64 3.86
N ALA A 206 -1.62 14.06 5.04
CA ALA A 206 -2.90 13.49 5.43
C ALA A 206 -3.99 14.56 5.66
N GLU A 207 -3.60 15.74 6.09
CA GLU A 207 -4.49 16.86 6.43
C GLU A 207 -4.72 17.79 5.23
N ASN A 208 -3.67 18.08 4.47
CA ASN A 208 -3.68 19.13 3.44
C ASN A 208 -3.51 18.59 2.02
N GLY A 209 -3.05 17.35 1.85
CA GLY A 209 -2.89 16.73 0.54
C GLY A 209 -4.24 16.54 -0.16
N THR A 210 -4.24 16.69 -1.47
CA THR A 210 -5.44 16.49 -2.29
C THR A 210 -5.57 15.02 -2.71
N ILE A 211 -4.44 14.38 -2.93
CA ILE A 211 -4.30 13.12 -3.63
C ILE A 211 -3.75 12.05 -2.72
N THR A 212 -2.69 12.39 -2.01
CA THR A 212 -2.00 11.46 -1.12
C THR A 212 -2.66 11.38 0.26
N ALA A 213 -3.67 12.22 0.55
CA ALA A 213 -4.29 12.30 1.87
C ALA A 213 -4.79 10.95 2.40
N LEU A 214 -5.52 10.19 1.56
CA LEU A 214 -6.05 8.88 1.97
C LEU A 214 -4.94 7.85 2.20
N ALA A 215 -3.93 7.84 1.33
CA ALA A 215 -2.74 7.00 1.48
C ALA A 215 -1.93 7.38 2.72
N ALA A 216 -1.77 8.67 2.98
CA ALA A 216 -1.08 9.18 4.15
C ALA A 216 -1.79 8.76 5.45
N GLN A 217 -3.12 8.88 5.51
CA GLN A 217 -3.92 8.42 6.65
C GLN A 217 -3.77 6.91 6.89
N ASN A 218 -3.82 6.10 5.82
CA ASN A 218 -3.59 4.65 5.92
C ASN A 218 -2.17 4.34 6.41
N THR A 219 -1.18 5.06 5.88
CA THR A 219 0.23 4.90 6.29
C THR A 219 0.43 5.22 7.77
N LEU A 220 -0.20 6.28 8.28
CA LEU A 220 -0.15 6.60 9.71
C LEU A 220 -0.75 5.48 10.57
N ALA A 221 -1.87 4.88 10.16
CA ALA A 221 -2.45 3.73 10.86
C ALA A 221 -1.49 2.53 10.90
N TRP A 222 -0.79 2.23 9.81
CA TRP A 222 0.22 1.18 9.77
C TRP A 222 1.47 1.51 10.58
N ILE A 223 1.93 2.76 10.59
CA ILE A 223 3.05 3.22 11.42
C ILE A 223 2.70 3.08 12.90
N ALA A 224 1.50 3.45 13.31
CA ALA A 224 1.01 3.25 14.68
C ALA A 224 1.04 1.75 15.07
N LEU A 225 0.60 0.86 14.16
CA LEU A 225 0.70 -0.59 14.36
C LEU A 225 2.16 -1.06 14.53
N GLU A 226 3.08 -0.57 13.70
CA GLU A 226 4.52 -0.90 13.78
C GLU A 226 5.14 -0.39 15.09
N ARG A 227 4.72 0.77 15.56
CA ARG A 227 5.14 1.38 16.83
C ARG A 227 4.51 0.74 18.07
N LYS A 228 3.64 -0.26 17.88
CA LYS A 228 2.86 -0.94 18.93
C LYS A 228 1.80 -0.05 19.60
N GLU A 229 1.41 1.02 18.96
CA GLU A 229 0.31 1.90 19.34
C GLU A 229 -1.00 1.32 18.80
N TYR A 230 -1.38 0.12 19.30
CA TYR A 230 -2.39 -0.72 18.67
C TYR A 230 -3.79 -0.12 18.71
N GLU A 231 -4.17 0.54 19.82
CA GLU A 231 -5.47 1.21 19.93
C GLU A 231 -5.58 2.39 18.94
N ASN A 232 -4.52 3.20 18.84
CA ASN A 232 -4.46 4.30 17.87
C ASN A 232 -4.57 3.77 16.43
N SER A 233 -3.83 2.71 16.10
CA SER A 233 -3.93 2.03 14.80
C SER A 233 -5.36 1.53 14.52
N LEU A 234 -6.01 0.92 15.53
CA LEU A 234 -7.37 0.43 15.42
C LEU A 234 -8.39 1.57 15.21
N GLU A 235 -8.24 2.66 15.93
CA GLU A 235 -9.11 3.83 15.78
C GLU A 235 -9.00 4.43 14.37
N MET A 236 -7.77 4.70 13.92
CA MET A 236 -7.50 5.26 12.59
C MET A 236 -8.02 4.36 11.47
N SER A 237 -7.67 3.08 11.50
CA SER A 237 -8.09 2.12 10.46
C SER A 237 -9.60 1.87 10.48
N SER A 238 -10.24 1.88 11.66
CA SER A 238 -11.71 1.74 11.79
C SER A 238 -12.43 2.96 11.23
N ARG A 239 -11.90 4.18 11.44
CA ARG A 239 -12.44 5.42 10.84
C ARG A 239 -12.36 5.37 9.33
N LEU A 240 -11.22 4.96 8.78
CA LEU A 240 -11.03 4.80 7.33
C LEU A 240 -11.97 3.74 6.76
N ASN A 241 -12.09 2.59 7.41
CA ASN A 241 -12.97 1.51 6.96
C ASN A 241 -14.44 1.89 7.00
N ARG A 242 -14.91 2.67 7.99
CA ARG A 242 -16.29 3.19 7.99
C ARG A 242 -16.57 4.10 6.81
N LYS A 243 -15.61 4.94 6.43
CA LYS A 243 -15.75 5.87 5.30
C LYS A 243 -15.63 5.16 3.93
N HIS A 244 -14.78 4.13 3.87
CA HIS A 244 -14.50 3.37 2.65
C HIS A 244 -14.59 1.85 2.95
N PRO A 245 -15.82 1.31 3.08
CA PRO A 245 -16.04 -0.06 3.59
C PRO A 245 -15.57 -1.16 2.63
N LYS A 246 -15.38 -0.84 1.35
CA LYS A 246 -14.90 -1.80 0.35
C LYS A 246 -13.37 -1.93 0.31
N THR A 247 -12.63 -0.95 0.84
CA THR A 247 -11.17 -0.91 0.76
C THR A 247 -10.53 -1.97 1.66
N ARG A 248 -10.02 -3.04 1.08
CA ARG A 248 -9.33 -4.14 1.80
C ARG A 248 -8.14 -3.66 2.61
N ALA A 249 -7.40 -2.67 2.11
CA ALA A 249 -6.22 -2.14 2.80
C ALA A 249 -6.51 -1.66 4.23
N PHE A 250 -7.66 -1.04 4.46
CA PHE A 250 -8.07 -0.55 5.78
C PHE A 250 -8.53 -1.70 6.69
N LEU A 251 -9.21 -2.69 6.12
CA LEU A 251 -9.58 -3.91 6.84
C LEU A 251 -8.36 -4.73 7.26
N TRP A 252 -7.33 -4.81 6.42
CA TRP A 252 -6.07 -5.46 6.79
C TRP A 252 -5.41 -4.77 7.99
N CYS A 253 -5.31 -3.44 7.98
CA CYS A 253 -4.76 -2.69 9.11
C CYS A 253 -5.57 -2.92 10.38
N LYS A 254 -6.90 -2.72 10.31
CA LYS A 254 -7.85 -2.96 11.41
C LYS A 254 -7.73 -4.37 11.98
N GLY A 255 -7.78 -5.39 11.12
CA GLY A 255 -7.69 -6.78 11.54
C GLY A 255 -6.35 -7.10 12.22
N ASN A 256 -5.24 -6.53 11.73
CA ASN A 256 -3.94 -6.69 12.38
C ASN A 256 -3.87 -5.98 13.73
N ALA A 257 -4.46 -4.79 13.89
CA ALA A 257 -4.53 -4.09 15.17
C ALA A 257 -5.36 -4.90 16.18
N LEU A 258 -6.54 -5.39 15.79
CA LEU A 258 -7.38 -6.26 16.62
C LEU A 258 -6.65 -7.53 17.08
N ARG A 259 -5.88 -8.18 16.21
CA ARG A 259 -5.03 -9.34 16.56
C ARG A 259 -3.97 -8.99 17.60
N LYS A 260 -3.38 -7.82 17.53
CA LYS A 260 -2.39 -7.34 18.50
C LYS A 260 -2.98 -6.96 19.84
N LEU A 261 -4.27 -6.61 19.85
CA LEU A 261 -5.06 -6.30 21.05
C LEU A 261 -5.74 -7.54 21.63
N TYR A 262 -5.57 -8.70 21.02
CA TYR A 262 -6.20 -9.97 21.43
C TYR A 262 -7.75 -9.91 21.44
N ARG A 263 -8.36 -9.05 20.59
CA ARG A 263 -9.82 -8.90 20.45
C ARG A 263 -10.35 -9.91 19.43
N TRP A 264 -10.37 -11.18 19.82
CA TRP A 264 -10.49 -12.32 18.91
C TRP A 264 -11.83 -12.41 18.19
N GLU A 265 -12.94 -12.09 18.83
CA GLU A 265 -14.27 -12.06 18.22
C GLU A 265 -14.33 -11.01 17.09
N GLU A 266 -13.74 -9.85 17.32
CA GLU A 266 -13.68 -8.80 16.30
C GLU A 266 -12.69 -9.13 15.19
N VAL A 267 -11.64 -9.89 15.49
CA VAL A 267 -10.73 -10.47 14.47
C VAL A 267 -11.52 -11.37 13.53
N ILE A 268 -12.39 -12.24 14.06
CA ILE A 268 -13.24 -13.11 13.25
C ILE A 268 -14.11 -12.28 12.30
N VAL A 269 -14.78 -11.24 12.82
CA VAL A 269 -15.62 -10.36 11.98
C VAL A 269 -14.82 -9.71 10.86
N ALA A 270 -13.69 -9.08 11.20
CA ALA A 270 -12.86 -8.35 10.22
C ALA A 270 -12.28 -9.27 9.16
N TYR A 271 -11.74 -10.43 9.55
CA TYR A 271 -11.13 -11.36 8.59
C TYR A 271 -12.15 -12.19 7.81
N THR A 272 -13.37 -12.39 8.33
CA THR A 272 -14.48 -12.96 7.52
C THR A 272 -14.89 -11.98 6.43
N GLN A 273 -15.01 -10.69 6.73
CA GLN A 273 -15.29 -9.66 5.72
C GLN A 273 -14.18 -9.61 4.65
N LEU A 274 -12.91 -9.65 5.06
CA LEU A 274 -11.77 -9.72 4.14
C LEU A 274 -11.81 -10.98 3.28
N LEU A 275 -12.05 -12.15 3.89
CA LEU A 275 -12.11 -13.42 3.19
C LEU A 275 -13.20 -13.40 2.11
N ASN A 276 -14.40 -12.91 2.45
CA ASN A 276 -15.50 -12.80 1.50
C ASN A 276 -15.14 -11.86 0.33
N SER A 277 -14.53 -10.71 0.62
CA SER A 277 -14.08 -9.78 -0.43
C SER A 277 -13.01 -10.41 -1.34
N VAL A 278 -12.01 -11.10 -0.78
CA VAL A 278 -10.94 -11.72 -1.56
C VAL A 278 -11.46 -12.90 -2.39
N THR A 279 -12.39 -13.71 -1.85
CA THR A 279 -12.93 -14.86 -2.56
C THR A 279 -13.95 -14.51 -3.64
N SER A 280 -14.55 -13.32 -3.60
CA SER A 280 -15.43 -12.82 -4.66
C SER A 280 -14.67 -12.32 -5.89
N GLU A 281 -13.36 -12.11 -5.78
CA GLU A 281 -12.54 -11.67 -6.92
C GLU A 281 -12.24 -12.82 -7.89
N GLN A 282 -12.44 -12.59 -9.17
CA GLN A 282 -12.09 -13.55 -10.22
C GLN A 282 -10.57 -13.81 -10.26
N ARG A 283 -9.79 -12.79 -9.93
CA ARG A 283 -8.33 -12.80 -9.92
C ARG A 283 -7.77 -13.14 -8.53
N ASN A 284 -8.19 -14.27 -7.96
CA ASN A 284 -7.74 -14.74 -6.66
C ASN A 284 -6.68 -15.85 -6.79
N ASN A 285 -5.41 -15.53 -6.53
CA ASN A 285 -4.30 -16.48 -6.51
C ASN A 285 -4.12 -17.21 -5.17
N HIS A 286 -5.09 -17.06 -4.26
CA HIS A 286 -5.11 -17.62 -2.91
C HIS A 286 -4.09 -17.04 -1.91
N PHE A 287 -3.24 -16.08 -2.29
CA PHE A 287 -2.26 -15.48 -1.36
C PHE A 287 -2.94 -14.79 -0.19
N ASN A 288 -3.87 -13.88 -0.48
CA ASN A 288 -4.64 -13.16 0.54
C ASN A 288 -5.66 -14.06 1.24
N GLN A 289 -6.31 -14.95 0.50
CA GLN A 289 -7.24 -15.92 1.05
C GLN A 289 -6.59 -16.78 2.14
N LEU A 290 -5.38 -17.30 1.89
CA LEU A 290 -4.64 -18.07 2.88
C LEU A 290 -4.27 -17.23 4.12
N GLY A 291 -3.95 -15.94 3.92
CA GLY A 291 -3.70 -15.00 5.04
C GLY A 291 -4.93 -14.78 5.92
N CYS A 292 -6.12 -14.67 5.31
CA CYS A 292 -7.38 -14.58 6.03
C CYS A 292 -7.68 -15.86 6.81
N LEU A 293 -7.58 -17.03 6.16
CA LEU A 293 -7.80 -18.32 6.80
C LEU A 293 -6.84 -18.57 7.97
N HIS A 294 -5.55 -18.22 7.81
CA HIS A 294 -4.59 -18.28 8.91
C HIS A 294 -5.01 -17.41 10.12
N SER A 295 -5.48 -16.19 9.86
CA SER A 295 -5.89 -15.28 10.94
C SER A 295 -7.18 -15.73 11.62
N LEU A 296 -8.13 -16.28 10.86
CA LEU A 296 -9.35 -16.87 11.38
C LEU A 296 -9.07 -18.12 12.23
N ALA A 297 -8.18 -19.02 11.74
CA ALA A 297 -7.75 -20.19 12.51
C ALA A 297 -7.06 -19.79 13.81
N GLN A 298 -6.23 -18.73 13.79
CA GLN A 298 -5.61 -18.21 15.00
C GLN A 298 -6.66 -17.72 16.01
N ALA A 299 -7.60 -16.88 15.58
CA ALA A 299 -8.63 -16.35 16.47
C ALA A 299 -9.49 -17.46 17.07
N ASN A 300 -9.90 -18.44 16.27
CA ASN A 300 -10.67 -19.59 16.77
C ASN A 300 -9.83 -20.50 17.69
N THR A 301 -8.51 -20.59 17.49
CA THR A 301 -7.61 -21.31 18.43
C THR A 301 -7.59 -20.65 19.81
N GLU A 302 -7.51 -19.31 19.85
CA GLU A 302 -7.50 -18.56 21.11
C GLU A 302 -8.84 -18.60 21.83
N LEU A 303 -9.94 -18.68 21.07
CA LEU A 303 -11.31 -18.87 21.59
C LEU A 303 -11.67 -20.35 21.87
N GLN A 304 -10.75 -21.28 21.65
CA GLN A 304 -10.93 -22.72 21.82
C GLN A 304 -12.05 -23.35 20.98
N ASN A 305 -12.38 -22.74 19.85
CA ASN A 305 -13.37 -23.23 18.88
C ASN A 305 -12.75 -24.34 18.00
N TRP A 306 -12.39 -25.46 18.60
CA TRP A 306 -11.52 -26.50 18.01
C TRP A 306 -12.05 -27.06 16.69
N THR A 307 -13.35 -27.34 16.60
CA THR A 307 -13.98 -27.82 15.37
C THR A 307 -13.77 -26.83 14.21
N LEU A 308 -14.01 -25.53 14.44
CA LEU A 308 -13.80 -24.49 13.43
C LEU A 308 -12.33 -24.35 13.03
N VAL A 309 -11.38 -24.55 13.96
CA VAL A 309 -9.94 -24.53 13.64
C VAL A 309 -9.59 -25.63 12.64
N VAL A 310 -10.13 -26.86 12.83
CA VAL A 310 -9.91 -27.97 11.89
C VAL A 310 -10.51 -27.65 10.53
N GLU A 311 -11.76 -27.23 10.47
CA GLU A 311 -12.46 -26.88 9.22
C GLU A 311 -11.73 -25.76 8.44
N ILE A 312 -11.33 -24.67 9.10
CA ILE A 312 -10.61 -23.57 8.48
C ILE A 312 -9.25 -24.03 7.96
N ALA A 313 -8.53 -24.85 8.72
CA ALA A 313 -7.24 -25.37 8.28
C ALA A 313 -7.39 -26.30 7.08
N ASP A 314 -8.43 -27.14 7.04
CA ASP A 314 -8.71 -28.03 5.89
C ASP A 314 -9.05 -27.23 4.65
N ARG A 315 -9.86 -26.18 4.77
CA ARG A 315 -10.10 -25.24 3.67
C ARG A 315 -8.81 -24.61 3.15
N ALA A 316 -7.88 -24.23 4.06
CA ALA A 316 -6.61 -23.65 3.68
C ALA A 316 -5.69 -24.63 2.96
N PHE A 317 -5.67 -25.91 3.37
CA PHE A 317 -4.86 -26.96 2.73
C PHE A 317 -5.44 -27.47 1.42
N ALA A 318 -6.74 -27.29 1.19
CA ALA A 318 -7.40 -27.60 -0.08
C ALA A 318 -7.15 -26.56 -1.19
N LEU A 319 -6.52 -25.41 -0.87
CA LEU A 319 -6.22 -24.38 -1.87
C LEU A 319 -5.12 -24.84 -2.83
N GLU A 320 -5.36 -24.72 -4.13
CA GLU A 320 -4.36 -24.97 -5.18
C GLU A 320 -3.38 -23.78 -5.26
N LEU A 321 -2.29 -23.86 -4.50
CA LEU A 321 -1.31 -22.80 -4.42
C LEU A 321 -0.24 -22.93 -5.51
N SER A 322 0.04 -21.85 -6.22
CA SER A 322 1.23 -21.78 -7.08
C SER A 322 2.52 -21.96 -6.26
N LYS A 323 3.60 -22.44 -6.89
CA LYS A 323 4.91 -22.59 -6.22
C LYS A 323 5.38 -21.31 -5.53
N ASN A 324 5.12 -20.15 -6.15
CA ASN A 324 5.48 -18.82 -5.59
C ASN A 324 4.66 -18.52 -4.33
N VAL A 325 3.35 -18.67 -4.37
CA VAL A 325 2.47 -18.44 -3.21
C VAL A 325 2.82 -19.39 -2.08
N ALA A 326 2.97 -20.70 -2.35
CA ALA A 326 3.36 -21.69 -1.35
C ALA A 326 4.69 -21.35 -0.67
N LYS A 327 5.70 -20.90 -1.44
CA LYS A 327 6.99 -20.46 -0.91
C LYS A 327 6.84 -19.23 0.00
N ARG A 328 6.11 -18.22 -0.44
CA ARG A 328 5.89 -16.96 0.31
C ARG A 328 5.07 -17.19 1.58
N LYS A 329 4.12 -18.11 1.55
CA LYS A 329 3.19 -18.46 2.64
C LYS A 329 3.61 -19.66 3.48
N LYS A 330 4.81 -20.18 3.30
CA LYS A 330 5.33 -21.35 4.04
C LYS A 330 5.17 -21.24 5.56
N ALA A 331 5.40 -20.06 6.13
CA ALA A 331 5.25 -19.84 7.56
C ALA A 331 3.79 -19.92 8.03
N ASP A 332 2.85 -19.38 7.24
CA ASP A 332 1.41 -19.43 7.55
C ASP A 332 0.89 -20.86 7.47
N LEU A 333 1.29 -21.62 6.44
CA LEU A 333 0.96 -23.04 6.31
C LEU A 333 1.50 -23.86 7.49
N SER A 334 2.74 -23.60 7.92
CA SER A 334 3.32 -24.30 9.08
C SER A 334 2.58 -24.01 10.38
N ARG A 335 2.13 -22.77 10.57
CA ARG A 335 1.33 -22.38 11.74
C ARG A 335 -0.05 -23.02 11.71
N LEU A 336 -0.72 -23.01 10.55
CA LEU A 336 -2.02 -23.68 10.34
C LEU A 336 -1.94 -25.16 10.69
N LYS A 337 -0.87 -25.86 10.25
CA LYS A 337 -0.66 -27.28 10.59
C LYS A 337 -0.55 -27.50 12.10
N LYS A 338 0.17 -26.62 12.81
CA LYS A 338 0.30 -26.71 14.27
C LYS A 338 -1.04 -26.45 14.99
N MET A 339 -1.79 -25.43 14.53
CA MET A 339 -3.12 -25.11 15.08
C MET A 339 -4.10 -26.27 14.88
N LYS A 340 -4.13 -26.86 13.67
CA LYS A 340 -4.96 -28.04 13.39
C LYS A 340 -4.60 -29.23 14.30
N ALA A 341 -3.31 -29.56 14.44
CA ALA A 341 -2.87 -30.64 15.32
C ALA A 341 -3.28 -30.39 16.79
N LYS A 342 -3.13 -29.17 17.27
CA LYS A 342 -3.59 -28.78 18.61
C LYS A 342 -5.11 -28.94 18.76
N ALA A 343 -5.87 -28.55 17.74
CA ALA A 343 -7.32 -28.66 17.78
C ALA A 343 -7.81 -30.11 17.83
N ILE A 344 -7.23 -30.99 17.00
CA ILE A 344 -7.55 -32.44 17.00
C ILE A 344 -7.26 -33.03 18.38
N ALA A 345 -6.07 -32.79 18.95
CA ALA A 345 -5.72 -33.32 20.27
C ALA A 345 -6.66 -32.84 21.39
N ASN A 346 -7.25 -31.64 21.27
CA ASN A 346 -8.24 -31.16 22.26
C ASN A 346 -9.63 -31.75 22.02
N LEU A 347 -10.01 -32.08 20.77
CA LEU A 347 -11.27 -32.75 20.46
C LEU A 347 -11.27 -34.22 20.89
N ASP A 348 -10.12 -34.91 20.78
CA ASP A 348 -9.96 -36.31 21.19
C ASP A 348 -9.95 -36.50 22.72
N ASN A 349 -9.66 -35.43 23.47
CA ASN A 349 -9.59 -35.46 24.95
C ASN A 349 -10.90 -34.98 25.63
N ASN A 350 -11.90 -34.56 24.87
CA ASN A 350 -13.24 -34.18 25.35
C ASN A 350 -14.28 -35.20 24.92
#